data_1559dda83223d11f82b0e2c251d06215
#
_entry.id   1559dda83223d11f82b0e2c251d06215
#
_cell.length_a   1.000
_cell.length_b   1.000
_cell.length_c   1.000
_cell.angle_alpha   90.00
_cell.angle_beta   90.00
_cell.angle_gamma   90.00
#
_symmetry.space_group_name_H-M   'P 1'
#
loop_
_entity.id
_entity.type
_entity.pdbx_description
1 polymer ?
#
loop_
_entity_poly.entity_id
_entity_poly.type
_entity_poly.pdbx_seq_one_letter_code
_entity_poly.pdbx_strand_id
1 'polypeptide(L)'
;MDTVIKRWYDLISIDSVDGHEINAANYVAEVLRGMGIEPHYSYFPDDKERQRPSVWCELDSGKPGKTMLLIGHIDTVAVNLKNWNTNPFKPTEIGDKVYGRGAMDMKGGLADILCTLEYFAHHKEEFSGKLVGCFVSDEEILSKGTYQLVDEDNIHADYAIMAECRYDNVAVGFRGRLSFEVIVHGRAGHTCRYPES
;
A
#
# COMPACT_ATOMS: atom_id res chain seq x y z
N MET A 1 22.43 -1.73 9.75
CA MET A 1 21.35 -2.22 8.89
C MET A 1 21.10 -1.14 7.88
N ASP A 2 20.99 -1.48 6.60
CA ASP A 2 20.67 -0.53 5.55
C ASP A 2 19.30 0.13 5.84
N THR A 3 19.15 1.43 5.52
CA THR A 3 17.94 2.19 5.83
C THR A 3 16.68 1.56 5.19
N VAL A 4 16.79 1.06 3.96
CA VAL A 4 15.66 0.41 3.28
C VAL A 4 15.24 -0.87 4.01
N ILE A 5 16.19 -1.70 4.44
CA ILE A 5 15.90 -2.93 5.19
C ILE A 5 15.24 -2.61 6.54
N LYS A 6 15.76 -1.57 7.22
CA LYS A 6 15.15 -1.13 8.49
C LYS A 6 13.69 -0.71 8.30
N ARG A 7 13.39 0.14 7.31
CA ARG A 7 12.02 0.60 7.01
C ARG A 7 11.10 -0.57 6.62
N TRP A 8 11.62 -1.48 5.83
CA TRP A 8 10.89 -2.69 5.46
C TRP A 8 10.53 -3.52 6.69
N TYR A 9 11.46 -3.74 7.62
CA TYR A 9 11.23 -4.50 8.85
C TYR A 9 10.26 -3.78 9.79
N ASP A 10 10.38 -2.48 9.92
CA ASP A 10 9.46 -1.65 10.69
C ASP A 10 8.03 -1.79 10.13
N LEU A 11 7.85 -1.67 8.81
CA LEU A 11 6.56 -1.82 8.14
C LEU A 11 5.98 -3.24 8.30
N ILE A 12 6.79 -4.31 8.16
CA ILE A 12 6.32 -5.69 8.39
C ILE A 12 5.82 -5.85 9.82
N SER A 13 6.44 -5.17 10.79
CA SER A 13 6.09 -5.28 12.21
C SER A 13 4.76 -4.61 12.56
N ILE A 14 4.19 -3.84 11.64
CA ILE A 14 2.90 -3.17 11.81
C ILE A 14 1.80 -4.05 11.22
N ASP A 15 0.80 -4.42 12.05
CA ASP A 15 -0.45 -5.00 11.56
C ASP A 15 -1.24 -3.92 10.83
N SER A 16 -1.35 -4.07 9.51
CA SER A 16 -2.13 -3.22 8.61
C SER A 16 -3.14 -4.02 7.78
N VAL A 17 -3.63 -5.10 8.34
CA VAL A 17 -4.75 -5.87 7.77
C VAL A 17 -5.96 -4.96 7.62
N ASP A 18 -6.77 -5.20 6.62
CA ASP A 18 -7.97 -4.43 6.27
C ASP A 18 -8.69 -3.77 7.45
N GLY A 19 -8.70 -2.45 7.46
CA GLY A 19 -9.27 -1.60 8.52
C GLY A 19 -8.32 -1.29 9.69
N HIS A 20 -7.07 -1.77 9.69
CA HIS A 20 -6.05 -1.49 10.70
C HIS A 20 -4.91 -0.61 10.20
N GLU A 21 -5.06 0.03 9.04
CA GLU A 21 -4.00 0.75 8.34
C GLU A 21 -3.48 1.98 9.08
N ILE A 22 -4.21 2.50 10.06
CA ILE A 22 -3.86 3.77 10.74
C ILE A 22 -2.43 3.77 11.31
N ASN A 23 -1.95 2.63 11.83
CA ASN A 23 -0.60 2.55 12.38
C ASN A 23 0.46 2.60 11.27
N ALA A 24 0.20 1.98 10.11
CA ALA A 24 1.08 2.05 8.95
C ALA A 24 1.09 3.47 8.35
N ALA A 25 -0.08 4.11 8.24
CA ALA A 25 -0.21 5.50 7.82
C ALA A 25 0.56 6.45 8.74
N ASN A 26 0.43 6.29 10.06
CA ASN A 26 1.17 7.08 11.04
C ASN A 26 2.69 6.87 10.93
N TYR A 27 3.14 5.63 10.78
CA TYR A 27 4.57 5.34 10.57
C TYR A 27 5.11 6.05 9.32
N VAL A 28 4.40 5.95 8.19
CA VAL A 28 4.78 6.65 6.95
C VAL A 28 4.86 8.15 7.18
N ALA A 29 3.84 8.74 7.82
CA ALA A 29 3.80 10.17 8.09
C ALA A 29 4.95 10.63 9.01
N GLU A 30 5.29 9.85 10.03
CA GLU A 30 6.43 10.14 10.91
C GLU A 30 7.76 10.09 10.16
N VAL A 31 7.95 9.09 9.29
CA VAL A 31 9.15 8.96 8.46
C VAL A 31 9.28 10.16 7.52
N LEU A 32 8.19 10.57 6.85
CA LEU A 32 8.17 11.74 5.96
C LEU A 32 8.52 13.03 6.71
N ARG A 33 7.94 13.26 7.91
CA ARG A 33 8.29 14.43 8.74
C ARG A 33 9.76 14.41 9.15
N GLY A 34 10.30 13.24 9.45
CA GLY A 34 11.73 13.08 9.76
C GLY A 34 12.66 13.47 8.61
N MET A 35 12.17 13.43 7.37
CA MET A 35 12.89 13.90 6.16
C MET A 35 12.62 15.37 5.84
N GLY A 36 11.79 16.08 6.62
CA GLY A 36 11.36 17.42 6.32
C GLY A 36 10.31 17.52 5.22
N ILE A 37 9.60 16.43 4.93
CA ILE A 37 8.51 16.38 3.96
C ILE A 37 7.19 16.38 4.72
N GLU A 38 6.27 17.30 4.39
CA GLU A 38 4.97 17.39 5.05
C GLU A 38 4.03 16.29 4.53
N PRO A 39 3.53 15.39 5.39
CA PRO A 39 2.55 14.39 5.01
C PRO A 39 1.13 14.95 5.11
N HIS A 40 0.30 14.58 4.15
CA HIS A 40 -1.13 14.86 4.14
C HIS A 40 -1.90 13.55 4.31
N TYR A 41 -2.93 13.57 5.17
CA TYR A 41 -3.84 12.45 5.33
C TYR A 41 -5.07 12.65 4.47
N SER A 42 -5.49 11.59 3.82
CA SER A 42 -6.75 11.48 3.11
C SER A 42 -7.56 10.35 3.72
N TYR A 43 -8.87 10.53 3.87
CA TYR A 43 -9.73 9.56 4.52
C TYR A 43 -10.93 9.23 3.64
N PHE A 44 -11.29 7.97 3.57
CA PHE A 44 -12.52 7.52 2.95
C PHE A 44 -13.26 6.55 3.90
N PRO A 45 -14.62 6.51 3.86
CA PRO A 45 -15.38 5.54 4.62
C PRO A 45 -15.35 4.17 3.92
N ASP A 46 -15.17 3.10 4.70
CA ASP A 46 -15.41 1.75 4.21
C ASP A 46 -16.91 1.38 4.34
N ASP A 47 -17.25 0.14 3.98
CA ASP A 47 -18.64 -0.34 4.04
C ASP A 47 -19.19 -0.47 5.48
N LYS A 48 -18.33 -0.32 6.48
CA LYS A 48 -18.67 -0.28 7.91
C LYS A 48 -18.56 1.13 8.48
N GLU A 49 -18.48 2.13 7.62
CA GLU A 49 -18.31 3.55 7.96
C GLU A 49 -17.04 3.87 8.78
N ARG A 50 -16.05 2.95 8.80
CA ARG A 50 -14.76 3.22 9.39
C ARG A 50 -13.97 4.14 8.47
N GLN A 51 -13.31 5.15 9.05
CA GLN A 51 -12.43 6.04 8.28
C GLN A 51 -11.09 5.35 8.01
N ARG A 52 -10.83 5.06 6.75
CA ARG A 52 -9.60 4.41 6.27
C ARG A 52 -8.61 5.49 5.81
N PRO A 53 -7.41 5.55 6.38
CA PRO A 53 -6.43 6.57 6.03
C PRO A 53 -5.57 6.16 4.84
N SER A 54 -5.35 7.10 3.93
CA SER A 54 -4.19 7.11 3.03
C SER A 54 -3.28 8.28 3.40
N VAL A 55 -2.00 8.22 3.03
CA VAL A 55 -1.05 9.30 3.25
C VAL A 55 -0.44 9.67 1.91
N TRP A 56 -0.29 10.96 1.66
CA TRP A 56 0.45 11.43 0.50
C TRP A 56 1.35 12.61 0.86
N CYS A 57 2.31 12.88 -0.01
CA CYS A 57 3.22 14.01 0.13
C CYS A 57 3.67 14.52 -1.23
N GLU A 58 4.11 15.77 -1.27
CA GLU A 58 4.70 16.38 -2.46
C GLU A 58 6.11 16.89 -2.14
N LEU A 59 7.04 16.60 -3.02
CA LEU A 59 8.39 17.13 -3.01
C LEU A 59 8.61 17.94 -4.30
N ASP A 60 8.66 19.26 -4.17
CA ASP A 60 8.92 20.17 -5.29
C ASP A 60 10.42 20.51 -5.37
N SER A 61 10.99 20.35 -6.58
CA SER A 61 12.37 20.74 -6.86
C SER A 61 12.59 22.25 -6.94
N GLY A 62 11.52 23.02 -7.06
CA GLY A 62 11.55 24.46 -7.35
C GLY A 62 11.88 24.80 -8.81
N LYS A 63 11.99 23.81 -9.69
CA LYS A 63 12.26 23.96 -11.12
C LYS A 63 11.05 23.51 -11.94
N PRO A 64 10.71 24.17 -13.05
CA PRO A 64 9.65 23.69 -13.95
C PRO A 64 9.95 22.27 -14.45
N GLY A 65 8.93 21.41 -14.49
CA GLY A 65 9.09 20.04 -14.95
C GLY A 65 7.79 19.26 -14.83
N LYS A 66 7.90 17.95 -15.03
CA LYS A 66 6.82 16.99 -14.95
C LYS A 66 6.61 16.51 -13.51
N THR A 67 5.41 16.00 -13.24
CA THR A 67 5.09 15.36 -11.98
C THR A 67 5.21 13.85 -12.12
N MET A 68 6.01 13.23 -11.23
CA MET A 68 6.13 11.78 -11.10
C MET A 68 5.41 11.34 -9.82
N LEU A 69 4.49 10.39 -9.95
CA LEU A 69 3.82 9.73 -8.84
C LEU A 69 4.56 8.44 -8.48
N LEU A 70 4.88 8.27 -7.22
CA LEU A 70 5.35 7.03 -6.61
C LEU A 70 4.21 6.51 -5.72
N ILE A 71 3.64 5.36 -6.03
CA ILE A 71 2.45 4.87 -5.33
C ILE A 71 2.65 3.45 -4.85
N GLY A 72 2.11 3.15 -3.67
CA GLY A 72 2.02 1.82 -3.11
C GLY A 72 0.96 1.73 -2.02
N HIS A 73 0.48 0.51 -1.74
CA HIS A 73 -0.55 0.31 -0.72
C HIS A 73 0.01 -0.09 0.64
N ILE A 74 -0.62 0.41 1.70
CA ILE A 74 -0.22 0.14 3.10
C ILE A 74 -1.01 -0.99 3.75
N ASP A 75 -2.17 -1.34 3.18
CA ASP A 75 -2.99 -2.46 3.65
C ASP A 75 -2.38 -3.81 3.27
N THR A 76 -2.83 -4.84 3.93
CA THR A 76 -2.49 -6.23 3.64
C THR A 76 -3.71 -7.14 3.84
N VAL A 77 -3.75 -8.24 3.11
CA VAL A 77 -4.78 -9.25 3.31
C VAL A 77 -4.67 -9.93 4.68
N ALA A 78 -5.79 -10.45 5.16
CA ALA A 78 -5.90 -11.14 6.44
C ALA A 78 -4.91 -12.32 6.56
N VAL A 79 -4.57 -12.65 7.81
CA VAL A 79 -3.72 -13.78 8.13
C VAL A 79 -4.54 -14.92 8.74
N ASN A 80 -4.33 -16.14 8.26
CA ASN A 80 -4.76 -17.34 8.96
C ASN A 80 -3.54 -17.94 9.68
N LEU A 81 -3.46 -17.72 10.98
CA LEU A 81 -2.29 -18.14 11.79
C LEU A 81 -1.98 -19.63 11.67
N LYS A 82 -2.96 -20.48 11.34
CA LYS A 82 -2.74 -21.93 11.13
C LYS A 82 -1.84 -22.23 9.92
N ASN A 83 -1.71 -21.29 8.99
CA ASN A 83 -0.91 -21.41 7.79
C ASN A 83 0.48 -20.75 7.92
N TRP A 84 0.84 -20.26 9.11
CA TRP A 84 2.09 -19.56 9.36
C TRP A 84 2.98 -20.36 10.31
N ASN A 85 4.23 -20.57 9.88
CA ASN A 85 5.28 -21.17 10.72
C ASN A 85 6.08 -20.14 11.52
N THR A 86 5.87 -18.84 11.22
CA THR A 86 6.49 -17.69 11.90
C THR A 86 5.40 -16.71 12.33
N ASN A 87 5.74 -15.74 13.16
CA ASN A 87 4.80 -14.64 13.44
C ASN A 87 4.68 -13.74 12.20
N PRO A 88 3.48 -13.59 11.61
CA PRO A 88 3.28 -12.79 10.39
C PRO A 88 3.60 -11.31 10.55
N PHE A 89 3.55 -10.77 11.79
CA PHE A 89 3.85 -9.36 12.09
C PHE A 89 5.22 -9.21 12.79
N LYS A 90 6.13 -10.13 12.51
CA LYS A 90 7.52 -10.02 12.93
C LYS A 90 8.42 -10.47 11.77
N PRO A 91 9.25 -9.57 11.21
CA PRO A 91 10.17 -9.95 10.16
C PRO A 91 11.08 -11.09 10.65
N THR A 92 11.02 -12.22 9.98
CA THR A 92 11.78 -13.41 10.39
C THR A 92 12.69 -13.85 9.24
N GLU A 93 13.99 -13.77 9.45
CA GLU A 93 14.99 -14.20 8.49
C GLU A 93 15.19 -15.73 8.58
N ILE A 94 15.07 -16.42 7.44
CA ILE A 94 15.38 -17.85 7.30
C ILE A 94 16.18 -18.02 6.02
N GLY A 95 17.47 -18.28 6.15
CA GLY A 95 18.39 -18.32 5.01
C GLY A 95 18.53 -16.97 4.35
N ASP A 96 18.23 -16.88 3.08
CA ASP A 96 18.27 -15.66 2.26
C ASP A 96 16.90 -14.96 2.11
N LYS A 97 15.90 -15.38 2.91
CA LYS A 97 14.51 -14.90 2.80
C LYS A 97 14.03 -14.28 4.10
N VAL A 98 13.18 -13.28 3.96
CA VAL A 98 12.44 -12.65 5.07
C VAL A 98 10.96 -13.03 4.97
N TYR A 99 10.44 -13.56 6.06
CA TYR A 99 9.03 -13.95 6.18
C TYR A 99 8.29 -12.92 7.04
N GLY A 100 7.14 -12.49 6.54
CA GLY A 100 6.21 -11.58 7.22
C GLY A 100 5.02 -11.22 6.33
N ARG A 101 3.88 -10.85 6.90
CA ARG A 101 2.73 -10.40 6.13
C ARG A 101 3.04 -9.07 5.46
N GLY A 102 2.80 -9.00 4.14
CA GLY A 102 3.13 -7.82 3.34
C GLY A 102 4.63 -7.67 3.04
N ALA A 103 5.50 -8.62 3.42
CA ALA A 103 6.93 -8.51 3.16
C ALA A 103 7.22 -8.28 1.67
N MET A 104 6.50 -8.99 0.79
CA MET A 104 6.61 -8.88 -0.65
C MET A 104 5.54 -7.96 -1.22
N ASP A 105 4.31 -8.11 -0.80
CA ASP A 105 3.13 -7.39 -1.26
C ASP A 105 2.57 -6.52 -0.12
N MET A 106 2.85 -5.17 -0.12
CA MET A 106 3.95 -4.56 -0.91
C MET A 106 4.85 -3.67 -0.04
N LYS A 107 5.06 -4.04 1.25
CA LYS A 107 5.83 -3.22 2.21
C LYS A 107 7.30 -3.01 1.82
N GLY A 108 7.86 -3.90 0.99
CA GLY A 108 9.16 -3.69 0.36
C GLY A 108 9.15 -2.46 -0.54
N GLY A 109 8.19 -2.39 -1.46
CA GLY A 109 8.02 -1.24 -2.34
C GLY A 109 7.73 0.07 -1.59
N LEU A 110 7.01 0.02 -0.46
CA LEU A 110 6.82 1.21 0.38
C LEU A 110 8.14 1.70 0.98
N ALA A 111 9.01 0.79 1.41
CA ALA A 111 10.33 1.14 1.91
C ALA A 111 11.19 1.79 0.82
N ASP A 112 11.11 1.29 -0.42
CA ASP A 112 11.80 1.86 -1.58
C ASP A 112 11.27 3.25 -1.93
N ILE A 113 9.95 3.47 -1.92
CA ILE A 113 9.35 4.80 -2.11
C ILE A 113 9.87 5.78 -1.05
N LEU A 114 9.84 5.41 0.22
CA LEU A 114 10.33 6.26 1.32
C LEU A 114 11.82 6.59 1.18
N CYS A 115 12.65 5.64 0.77
CA CYS A 115 14.08 5.88 0.53
C CYS A 115 14.31 6.77 -0.68
N THR A 116 13.51 6.61 -1.74
CA THR A 116 13.57 7.47 -2.93
C THR A 116 13.21 8.91 -2.59
N LEU A 117 12.13 9.11 -1.84
CA LEU A 117 11.72 10.45 -1.38
C LEU A 117 12.79 11.10 -0.49
N GLU A 118 13.40 10.34 0.43
CA GLU A 118 14.52 10.83 1.26
C GLU A 118 15.70 11.28 0.42
N TYR A 119 16.10 10.44 -0.55
CA TYR A 119 17.20 10.78 -1.44
C TYR A 119 16.96 12.11 -2.14
N PHE A 120 15.83 12.27 -2.79
CA PHE A 120 15.50 13.50 -3.53
C PHE A 120 15.16 14.69 -2.63
N ALA A 121 14.74 14.48 -1.39
CA ALA A 121 14.60 15.58 -0.43
C ALA A 121 15.96 16.25 -0.14
N HIS A 122 17.04 15.46 -0.14
CA HIS A 122 18.40 15.94 0.07
C HIS A 122 19.13 16.31 -1.24
N HIS A 123 18.60 15.98 -2.41
CA HIS A 123 19.20 16.18 -3.73
C HIS A 123 18.22 16.82 -4.70
N LYS A 124 17.57 17.92 -4.27
CA LYS A 124 16.56 18.64 -5.09
C LYS A 124 17.13 19.17 -6.41
N GLU A 125 18.44 19.39 -6.47
CA GLU A 125 19.14 19.82 -7.69
C GLU A 125 19.17 18.75 -8.79
N GLU A 126 18.99 17.48 -8.46
CA GLU A 126 19.10 16.37 -9.41
C GLU A 126 17.82 16.09 -10.19
N PHE A 127 16.70 16.75 -9.86
CA PHE A 127 15.46 16.59 -10.62
C PHE A 127 14.79 17.94 -10.95
N SER A 128 13.78 17.90 -11.82
CA SER A 128 12.93 19.03 -12.17
C SER A 128 11.47 18.62 -12.10
N GLY A 129 10.60 19.57 -11.69
CA GLY A 129 9.19 19.28 -11.44
C GLY A 129 8.97 18.72 -10.04
N LYS A 130 8.05 17.76 -9.91
CA LYS A 130 7.56 17.29 -8.63
C LYS A 130 7.63 15.77 -8.51
N LEU A 131 7.91 15.29 -7.30
CA LEU A 131 7.68 13.92 -6.88
C LEU A 131 6.50 13.91 -5.90
N VAL A 132 5.52 13.07 -6.17
CA VAL A 132 4.38 12.83 -5.28
C VAL A 132 4.46 11.41 -4.78
N GLY A 133 4.52 11.24 -3.47
CA GLY A 133 4.47 9.92 -2.83
C GLY A 133 3.06 9.65 -2.32
N CYS A 134 2.46 8.52 -2.70
CA CYS A 134 1.14 8.10 -2.25
C CYS A 134 1.20 6.71 -1.60
N PHE A 135 0.67 6.62 -0.41
CA PHE A 135 0.61 5.42 0.43
C PHE A 135 -0.86 5.14 0.72
N VAL A 136 -1.48 4.30 -0.11
CA VAL A 136 -2.93 4.13 -0.17
C VAL A 136 -3.41 2.95 0.67
N SER A 137 -4.65 3.03 1.17
CA SER A 137 -5.36 1.92 1.79
C SER A 137 -6.36 1.29 0.84
N ASP A 138 -6.81 0.05 1.17
CA ASP A 138 -7.89 -0.68 0.50
C ASP A 138 -7.55 -1.17 -0.92
N GLU A 139 -6.26 -1.28 -1.27
CA GLU A 139 -5.88 -1.81 -2.58
C GLU A 139 -6.33 -3.25 -2.75
N GLU A 140 -6.12 -4.07 -1.73
CA GLU A 140 -6.40 -5.50 -1.71
C GLU A 140 -7.90 -5.86 -1.87
N ILE A 141 -8.79 -4.87 -1.76
CA ILE A 141 -10.25 -5.08 -1.82
C ILE A 141 -10.86 -4.31 -3.00
N LEU A 142 -10.97 -2.98 -2.88
CA LEU A 142 -11.69 -2.12 -3.83
C LEU A 142 -10.87 -0.92 -4.32
N SER A 143 -9.66 -0.71 -3.81
CA SER A 143 -8.79 0.43 -4.16
C SER A 143 -9.43 1.81 -3.87
N LYS A 144 -10.34 1.90 -2.89
CA LYS A 144 -11.05 3.15 -2.56
C LYS A 144 -10.07 4.28 -2.19
N GLY A 145 -8.95 3.96 -1.52
CA GLY A 145 -7.93 4.96 -1.18
C GLY A 145 -7.30 5.60 -2.40
N THR A 146 -7.09 4.85 -3.48
CA THR A 146 -6.59 5.40 -4.75
C THR A 146 -7.63 6.31 -5.40
N TYR A 147 -8.90 5.89 -5.44
CA TYR A 147 -9.98 6.73 -5.97
C TYR A 147 -10.12 8.03 -5.17
N GLN A 148 -10.07 7.96 -3.84
CA GLN A 148 -10.10 9.15 -2.98
C GLN A 148 -9.02 10.16 -3.36
N LEU A 149 -7.76 9.71 -3.51
CA LEU A 149 -6.64 10.59 -3.86
C LEU A 149 -6.80 11.23 -5.24
N VAL A 150 -7.30 10.49 -6.23
CA VAL A 150 -7.44 10.98 -7.61
C VAL A 150 -8.68 11.85 -7.76
N ASP A 151 -9.83 11.39 -7.28
CA ASP A 151 -11.12 12.01 -7.58
C ASP A 151 -11.45 13.15 -6.60
N GLU A 152 -11.08 13.01 -5.31
CA GLU A 152 -11.44 13.98 -4.28
C GLU A 152 -10.27 14.91 -3.92
N ASP A 153 -9.07 14.36 -3.73
CA ASP A 153 -7.87 15.14 -3.40
C ASP A 153 -7.19 15.75 -4.64
N ASN A 154 -7.68 15.38 -5.84
CA ASN A 154 -7.25 15.92 -7.12
C ASN A 154 -5.74 15.76 -7.38
N ILE A 155 -5.18 14.61 -6.98
CA ILE A 155 -3.78 14.28 -7.20
C ILE A 155 -3.59 13.78 -8.63
N HIS A 156 -2.87 14.55 -9.43
CA HIS A 156 -2.56 14.23 -10.81
C HIS A 156 -1.05 14.18 -11.06
N ALA A 157 -0.64 13.32 -11.99
CA ALA A 157 0.74 13.18 -12.38
C ALA A 157 0.88 12.93 -13.88
N ASP A 158 2.02 13.32 -14.46
CA ASP A 158 2.35 13.00 -15.86
C ASP A 158 2.79 11.55 -16.03
N TYR A 159 3.43 11.00 -15.00
CA TYR A 159 3.93 9.63 -14.94
C TYR A 159 3.70 9.02 -13.57
N ALA A 160 3.54 7.71 -13.53
CA ALA A 160 3.39 6.98 -12.28
C ALA A 160 4.26 5.72 -12.28
N ILE A 161 4.85 5.42 -11.11
CA ILE A 161 5.49 4.16 -10.80
C ILE A 161 4.76 3.57 -9.60
N MET A 162 4.16 2.40 -9.78
CA MET A 162 3.66 1.59 -8.68
C MET A 162 4.78 0.65 -8.25
N ALA A 163 5.19 0.75 -7.00
CA ALA A 163 6.28 -0.07 -6.45
C ALA A 163 5.81 -1.49 -6.04
N GLU A 164 4.79 -2.00 -6.75
CA GLU A 164 4.27 -3.36 -6.57
C GLU A 164 5.31 -4.40 -6.95
N CYS A 165 5.39 -5.48 -6.17
CA CYS A 165 6.40 -6.50 -6.38
C CYS A 165 6.20 -7.29 -7.66
N ARG A 166 7.24 -7.29 -8.49
CA ARG A 166 7.39 -8.17 -9.65
C ARG A 166 8.83 -8.66 -9.71
N TYR A 167 9.01 -9.97 -9.94
CA TYR A 167 10.32 -10.59 -9.79
C TYR A 167 11.35 -10.12 -10.83
N ASP A 168 10.98 -10.06 -12.10
CA ASP A 168 11.96 -9.89 -13.18
C ASP A 168 11.54 -8.88 -14.26
N ASN A 169 10.35 -8.27 -14.17
CA ASN A 169 9.82 -7.46 -15.24
C ASN A 169 9.11 -6.21 -14.73
N VAL A 170 9.22 -5.13 -15.49
CA VAL A 170 8.39 -3.94 -15.32
C VAL A 170 7.07 -4.17 -16.05
N ALA A 171 5.95 -4.17 -15.31
CA ALA A 171 4.63 -4.21 -15.91
C ALA A 171 4.28 -2.83 -16.48
N VAL A 172 3.96 -2.78 -17.78
CA VAL A 172 3.58 -1.53 -18.47
C VAL A 172 2.07 -1.42 -18.71
N GLY A 173 1.29 -2.34 -18.13
CA GLY A 173 -0.16 -2.38 -18.23
C GLY A 173 -0.73 -3.55 -17.46
N PHE A 174 -2.03 -3.52 -17.22
CA PHE A 174 -2.76 -4.59 -16.54
C PHE A 174 -4.10 -4.84 -17.23
N ARG A 175 -4.72 -5.99 -16.90
CA ARG A 175 -6.05 -6.33 -17.39
C ARG A 175 -7.10 -5.69 -16.50
N GLY A 176 -8.27 -5.35 -17.08
CA GLY A 176 -9.43 -4.95 -16.30
C GLY A 176 -9.85 -6.06 -15.33
N ARG A 177 -10.40 -5.69 -14.18
CA ARG A 177 -10.97 -6.58 -13.18
C ARG A 177 -12.48 -6.36 -13.10
N LEU A 178 -13.24 -7.45 -13.06
CA LEU A 178 -14.66 -7.46 -12.73
C LEU A 178 -14.83 -8.40 -11.52
N SER A 179 -15.39 -7.88 -10.44
CA SER A 179 -15.74 -8.66 -9.25
C SER A 179 -17.26 -8.64 -9.08
N PHE A 180 -17.85 -9.78 -8.77
CA PHE A 180 -19.28 -9.89 -8.49
C PHE A 180 -19.50 -10.90 -7.37
N GLU A 181 -20.54 -10.69 -6.60
CA GLU A 181 -21.00 -11.61 -5.57
C GLU A 181 -22.27 -12.30 -6.06
N VAL A 182 -22.34 -13.61 -5.90
CA VAL A 182 -23.53 -14.40 -6.17
C VAL A 182 -24.14 -14.84 -4.84
N ILE A 183 -25.29 -14.26 -4.50
CA ILE A 183 -26.01 -14.63 -3.28
C ILE A 183 -27.15 -15.57 -3.65
N VAL A 184 -27.11 -16.80 -3.15
CA VAL A 184 -28.18 -17.80 -3.34
C VAL A 184 -28.97 -17.90 -2.05
N HIS A 185 -30.25 -17.48 -2.13
CA HIS A 185 -31.17 -17.63 -1.03
C HIS A 185 -31.88 -18.98 -1.15
N GLY A 186 -31.78 -19.83 -0.12
CA GLY A 186 -32.39 -21.15 -0.16
C GLY A 186 -32.41 -21.79 1.24
N ARG A 187 -33.02 -22.94 1.29
CA ARG A 187 -33.01 -23.78 2.50
C ARG A 187 -31.83 -24.75 2.43
N ALA A 188 -31.00 -24.78 3.45
CA ALA A 188 -29.90 -25.72 3.51
C ALA A 188 -30.43 -27.15 3.61
N GLY A 189 -29.93 -28.04 2.79
CA GLY A 189 -30.31 -29.44 2.78
C GLY A 189 -29.23 -30.32 2.18
N HIS A 190 -29.36 -31.62 2.42
CA HIS A 190 -28.44 -32.61 1.84
C HIS A 190 -28.75 -32.83 0.37
N THR A 191 -27.74 -32.81 -0.49
CA THR A 191 -27.90 -32.97 -1.95
C THR A 191 -28.66 -34.23 -2.39
N CYS A 192 -28.63 -35.30 -1.58
CA CYS A 192 -29.40 -36.53 -1.86
C CYS A 192 -30.92 -36.39 -1.56
N ARG A 193 -31.36 -35.29 -1.01
CA ARG A 193 -32.77 -35.03 -0.67
C ARG A 193 -33.44 -33.99 -1.56
N TYR A 194 -32.82 -33.64 -2.65
CA TYR A 194 -33.45 -32.80 -3.66
C TYR A 194 -34.70 -33.57 -4.26
N PRO A 195 -35.88 -32.94 -4.37
CA PRO A 195 -36.20 -31.51 -4.26
C PRO A 195 -36.70 -31.04 -2.87
N GLU A 196 -36.48 -31.78 -1.80
CA GLU A 196 -37.00 -31.45 -0.47
C GLU A 196 -36.12 -30.46 0.32
N SER A 197 -34.98 -30.09 -0.22
CA SER A 197 -33.98 -29.16 0.40
C SER A 197 -34.01 -27.76 -0.21
#